data_54e7b4cdb21748f92b469a316d71186e
#
_entry.id   54e7b4cdb21748f92b469a316d71186e
#
_cell.length_a   1.000
_cell.length_b   1.000
_cell.length_c   1.000
_cell.angle_alpha   90.00
_cell.angle_beta   90.00
_cell.angle_gamma   90.00
#
_symmetry.space_group_name_H-M   'P 1'
#
loop_
_entity.id
_entity.type
_entity.pdbx_description
1 polymer ?
#
loop_
_entity_poly.entity_id
_entity_poly.type
_entity_poly.pdbx_seq_one_letter_code
_entity_poly.pdbx_strand_id
1 'polypeptide(L)'
;MKIKTLLAAAIMAVCGMNAMAQTDLETFQFVDKDGKVVADGSEITVYEPETVNGSVQINSGLFVKNTTGKDQAVGLDLNITNMDNGQFSCCFPGNCKDIFSAGNFVDVNTPGLFLIEEGEQHTLMSEWKPAAYGKCQAVFQLKVYNVVEQDIEGIKIPDVGDFKAYGPKVTINFMYLDPTGVNGVVDNANAKVVNRYNAAGMRINSAVRGLNIETLSNGKTIKRIVK
;
A
#
# COMPACT_ATOMS: atom_id res chain seq x y z
N MET A 1 -25.56 -33.23 -64.27
CA MET A 1 -25.89 -32.56 -62.96
C MET A 1 -24.73 -32.70 -62.02
N LYS A 2 -24.03 -31.65 -61.68
CA LYS A 2 -22.88 -31.65 -60.75
C LYS A 2 -23.32 -31.02 -59.43
N ILE A 3 -23.40 -31.84 -58.39
CA ILE A 3 -23.73 -31.44 -57.04
C ILE A 3 -22.46 -30.87 -56.42
N LYS A 4 -22.45 -29.57 -56.10
CA LYS A 4 -21.38 -28.90 -55.35
C LYS A 4 -21.71 -29.02 -53.87
N THR A 5 -20.94 -29.86 -53.15
CA THR A 5 -20.98 -29.98 -51.69
C THR A 5 -20.27 -28.77 -51.09
N LEU A 6 -21.01 -27.86 -50.42
CA LEU A 6 -20.46 -26.79 -49.61
C LEU A 6 -20.07 -27.36 -48.25
N LEU A 7 -18.78 -27.41 -47.97
CA LEU A 7 -18.23 -27.73 -46.67
C LEU A 7 -18.21 -26.44 -45.85
N ALA A 8 -19.16 -26.27 -44.92
CA ALA A 8 -19.14 -25.18 -43.96
C ALA A 8 -18.22 -25.59 -42.79
N ALA A 9 -17.02 -25.03 -42.76
CA ALA A 9 -16.13 -25.14 -41.61
C ALA A 9 -16.63 -24.18 -40.52
N ALA A 10 -17.25 -24.74 -39.46
CA ALA A 10 -17.54 -23.99 -38.24
C ALA A 10 -16.24 -23.80 -37.45
N ILE A 11 -15.68 -22.61 -37.51
CA ILE A 11 -14.60 -22.19 -36.64
C ILE A 11 -15.24 -21.91 -35.28
N MET A 12 -15.14 -22.86 -34.33
CA MET A 12 -15.41 -22.57 -32.92
C MET A 12 -14.25 -21.72 -32.42
N ALA A 13 -14.45 -20.42 -32.30
CA ALA A 13 -13.61 -19.54 -31.52
C ALA A 13 -13.85 -19.91 -30.05
N VAL A 14 -12.94 -20.71 -29.48
CA VAL A 14 -12.83 -20.89 -28.04
C VAL A 14 -12.28 -19.57 -27.51
N CYS A 15 -13.16 -18.62 -27.20
CA CYS A 15 -12.84 -17.49 -26.35
C CYS A 15 -12.51 -18.09 -24.98
N GLY A 16 -11.22 -18.26 -24.71
CA GLY A 16 -10.73 -18.46 -23.35
C GLY A 16 -11.20 -17.28 -22.52
N MET A 17 -12.28 -17.46 -21.78
CA MET A 17 -12.66 -16.54 -20.71
C MET A 17 -11.57 -16.65 -19.66
N ASN A 18 -10.54 -15.81 -19.75
CA ASN A 18 -9.77 -15.47 -18.57
C ASN A 18 -10.80 -14.87 -17.63
N ALA A 19 -11.16 -15.58 -16.57
CA ALA A 19 -11.94 -15.05 -15.47
C ALA A 19 -11.07 -13.96 -14.82
N MET A 20 -11.13 -12.75 -15.35
CA MET A 20 -10.60 -11.57 -14.68
C MET A 20 -11.43 -11.44 -13.41
N ALA A 21 -10.76 -11.48 -12.26
CA ALA A 21 -11.44 -11.28 -10.98
C ALA A 21 -12.19 -9.95 -11.06
N GLN A 22 -13.47 -9.98 -10.75
CA GLN A 22 -14.33 -8.80 -10.81
C GLN A 22 -13.80 -7.73 -9.87
N THR A 23 -13.78 -6.46 -10.33
CA THR A 23 -13.37 -5.31 -9.54
C THR A 23 -14.60 -4.51 -9.12
N ASP A 24 -14.66 -4.10 -7.86
CA ASP A 24 -15.71 -3.28 -7.26
C ASP A 24 -15.04 -2.12 -6.50
N LEU A 25 -14.92 -0.97 -7.12
CA LEU A 25 -14.29 0.24 -6.56
C LEU A 25 -15.31 1.17 -5.89
N GLU A 26 -16.58 0.78 -5.85
CA GLU A 26 -17.66 1.63 -5.36
C GLU A 26 -18.14 1.23 -3.96
N THR A 27 -18.03 -0.06 -3.59
CA THR A 27 -18.54 -0.54 -2.28
C THR A 27 -17.72 -0.01 -1.12
N PHE A 28 -16.38 -0.01 -1.24
CA PHE A 28 -15.47 0.49 -0.21
C PHE A 28 -14.49 1.50 -0.78
N GLN A 29 -14.04 2.41 0.09
CA GLN A 29 -12.98 3.36 -0.22
C GLN A 29 -11.96 3.40 0.92
N PHE A 30 -10.67 3.54 0.58
CA PHE A 30 -9.70 4.02 1.53
C PHE A 30 -9.88 5.53 1.71
N VAL A 31 -9.88 5.97 2.97
CA VAL A 31 -9.95 7.39 3.32
C VAL A 31 -8.89 7.71 4.38
N ASP A 32 -8.44 8.96 4.42
CA ASP A 32 -7.59 9.45 5.50
C ASP A 32 -8.42 9.83 6.75
N LYS A 33 -7.74 10.30 7.79
CA LYS A 33 -8.37 10.71 9.07
C LYS A 33 -9.40 11.85 8.91
N ASP A 34 -9.31 12.62 7.84
CA ASP A 34 -10.23 13.74 7.56
C ASP A 34 -11.37 13.30 6.61
N GLY A 35 -11.45 12.02 6.28
CA GLY A 35 -12.46 11.43 5.39
C GLY A 35 -12.20 11.68 3.91
N LYS A 36 -11.03 12.19 3.54
CA LYS A 36 -10.65 12.41 2.15
C LYS A 36 -10.31 11.07 1.48
N VAL A 37 -10.90 10.85 0.33
CA VAL A 37 -10.72 9.61 -0.45
C VAL A 37 -9.28 9.49 -0.95
N VAL A 38 -8.71 8.32 -0.74
CA VAL A 38 -7.46 7.86 -1.34
C VAL A 38 -7.81 7.08 -2.60
N ALA A 39 -7.35 7.55 -3.74
CA ALA A 39 -7.66 6.92 -5.03
C ALA A 39 -7.09 5.51 -5.13
N ASP A 40 -7.79 4.64 -5.87
CA ASP A 40 -7.29 3.29 -6.18
C ASP A 40 -5.91 3.34 -6.85
N GLY A 41 -5.02 2.44 -6.44
CA GLY A 41 -3.64 2.37 -6.92
C GLY A 41 -2.71 3.45 -6.37
N SER A 42 -3.16 4.31 -5.44
CA SER A 42 -2.30 5.34 -4.83
C SER A 42 -1.11 4.73 -4.10
N GLU A 43 -0.02 5.47 -4.08
CA GLU A 43 1.16 5.20 -3.28
C GLU A 43 1.37 6.37 -2.30
N ILE A 44 1.43 6.05 -1.00
CA ILE A 44 1.53 7.02 0.09
C ILE A 44 2.80 6.73 0.89
N THR A 45 3.52 7.76 1.31
CA THR A 45 4.65 7.64 2.23
C THR A 45 4.28 8.20 3.59
N VAL A 46 4.49 7.42 4.64
CA VAL A 46 4.31 7.79 6.05
C VAL A 46 5.64 7.70 6.79
N TYR A 47 5.95 8.72 7.59
CA TYR A 47 7.24 8.86 8.27
C TYR A 47 7.12 9.50 9.66
N GLU A 48 5.92 9.55 10.22
CA GLU A 48 5.68 10.11 11.57
C GLU A 48 5.72 8.98 12.60
N PRO A 49 6.84 8.80 13.33
CA PRO A 49 6.92 7.77 14.34
C PRO A 49 6.20 8.20 15.61
N GLU A 50 5.50 7.28 16.21
CA GLU A 50 4.91 7.38 17.55
C GLU A 50 5.64 6.44 18.49
N THR A 51 5.69 6.79 19.78
CA THR A 51 6.22 5.89 20.82
C THR A 51 5.05 5.36 21.66
N VAL A 52 4.79 4.08 21.55
CA VAL A 52 3.73 3.41 22.30
C VAL A 52 4.35 2.30 23.14
N ASN A 53 4.15 2.35 24.47
CA ASN A 53 4.71 1.39 25.43
C ASN A 53 6.23 1.18 25.27
N GLY A 54 6.97 2.24 24.94
CA GLY A 54 8.42 2.20 24.77
C GLY A 54 8.91 1.66 23.43
N SER A 55 8.00 1.29 22.51
CA SER A 55 8.32 0.86 21.16
C SER A 55 7.95 1.93 20.14
N VAL A 56 8.79 2.10 19.12
CA VAL A 56 8.48 2.97 17.98
C VAL A 56 7.52 2.25 17.05
N GLN A 57 6.49 2.94 16.60
CA GLN A 57 5.58 2.46 15.55
C GLN A 57 5.26 3.59 14.57
N ILE A 58 4.95 3.21 13.33
CA ILE A 58 4.51 4.11 12.28
C ILE A 58 3.19 3.55 11.75
N ASN A 59 2.11 4.33 11.90
CA ASN A 59 0.77 3.94 11.48
C ASN A 59 0.50 4.34 10.03
N SER A 60 -0.32 3.57 9.32
CA SER A 60 -0.76 3.95 7.97
C SER A 60 -1.64 5.22 7.98
N GLY A 61 -2.36 5.46 9.06
CA GLY A 61 -3.31 6.57 9.18
C GLY A 61 -4.55 6.43 8.29
N LEU A 62 -4.80 5.25 7.72
CA LEU A 62 -5.92 5.01 6.82
C LEU A 62 -7.12 4.39 7.52
N PHE A 63 -8.27 4.62 6.90
CA PHE A 63 -9.56 4.03 7.24
C PHE A 63 -10.15 3.37 6.00
N VAL A 64 -11.04 2.42 6.22
CA VAL A 64 -11.89 1.80 5.20
C VAL A 64 -13.32 2.27 5.42
N LYS A 65 -13.93 2.91 4.42
CA LYS A 65 -15.28 3.43 4.47
C LYS A 65 -16.21 2.60 3.60
N ASN A 66 -17.37 2.22 4.15
CA ASN A 66 -18.49 1.70 3.37
C ASN A 66 -19.21 2.88 2.72
N THR A 67 -19.31 2.91 1.40
CA THR A 67 -19.95 4.00 0.64
C THR A 67 -21.35 3.65 0.17
N THR A 68 -21.85 2.49 0.55
CA THR A 68 -23.19 2.02 0.15
C THR A 68 -24.25 2.35 1.21
N GLY A 69 -25.52 2.26 0.82
CA GLY A 69 -26.67 2.43 1.70
C GLY A 69 -27.08 1.13 2.44
N LYS A 70 -26.13 0.27 2.81
CA LYS A 70 -26.37 -0.96 3.57
C LYS A 70 -25.07 -1.53 4.13
N ASP A 71 -25.16 -2.42 5.08
CA ASP A 71 -24.01 -3.14 5.63
C ASP A 71 -23.29 -3.94 4.56
N GLN A 72 -21.97 -3.95 4.62
CA GLN A 72 -21.10 -4.62 3.65
C GLN A 72 -20.02 -5.44 4.34
N ALA A 73 -19.78 -6.63 3.80
CA ALA A 73 -18.74 -7.53 4.29
C ALA A 73 -17.41 -7.25 3.57
N VAL A 74 -16.35 -7.03 4.35
CA VAL A 74 -15.01 -6.65 3.88
C VAL A 74 -13.95 -7.66 4.30
N GLY A 75 -12.99 -7.91 3.41
CA GLY A 75 -11.74 -8.61 3.70
C GLY A 75 -10.54 -7.81 3.22
N LEU A 76 -9.36 -8.30 3.53
CA LEU A 76 -8.11 -7.64 3.19
C LEU A 76 -7.04 -8.66 2.78
N ASP A 77 -6.49 -8.49 1.59
CA ASP A 77 -5.21 -9.09 1.22
C ASP A 77 -4.09 -8.07 1.49
N LEU A 78 -3.02 -8.53 2.10
CA LEU A 78 -1.86 -7.73 2.45
C LEU A 78 -0.61 -8.34 1.83
N ASN A 79 0.12 -7.55 1.05
CA ASN A 79 1.42 -7.95 0.51
C ASN A 79 2.51 -7.00 1.04
N ILE A 80 3.36 -7.51 1.94
CA ILE A 80 4.55 -6.79 2.40
C ILE A 80 5.65 -7.08 1.39
N THR A 81 5.91 -6.12 0.50
CA THR A 81 6.87 -6.28 -0.59
C THR A 81 8.31 -6.05 -0.14
N ASN A 82 8.50 -5.27 0.93
CA ASN A 82 9.79 -5.04 1.59
C ASN A 82 9.58 -4.74 3.07
N MET A 83 10.46 -5.28 3.91
CA MET A 83 10.57 -4.92 5.32
C MET A 83 12.03 -5.07 5.74
N ASP A 84 12.72 -3.95 5.94
CA ASP A 84 14.16 -3.94 6.25
C ASP A 84 14.44 -4.58 7.63
N ASN A 85 13.53 -4.34 8.60
CA ASN A 85 13.65 -4.86 9.97
C ASN A 85 12.31 -4.72 10.72
N GLY A 86 12.28 -5.21 11.97
CA GLY A 86 11.13 -5.06 12.87
C GLY A 86 9.99 -6.02 12.56
N GLN A 87 8.77 -5.59 12.87
CA GLN A 87 7.55 -6.36 12.62
C GLN A 87 6.45 -5.45 12.08
N PHE A 88 5.51 -6.03 11.36
CA PHE A 88 4.30 -5.40 10.89
C PHE A 88 3.09 -5.96 11.62
N SER A 89 2.19 -5.11 12.07
CA SER A 89 0.91 -5.52 12.67
C SER A 89 -0.25 -5.01 11.83
N CYS A 90 -1.25 -5.87 11.62
CA CYS A 90 -2.49 -5.49 10.96
C CYS A 90 -3.68 -6.09 11.72
N CYS A 91 -4.61 -5.22 12.15
CA CYS A 91 -5.78 -5.62 12.93
C CYS A 91 -7.10 -5.40 12.18
N PHE A 92 -7.08 -5.35 10.85
CA PHE A 92 -8.27 -5.18 10.02
C PHE A 92 -8.56 -6.46 9.22
N PRO A 93 -9.84 -6.83 9.06
CA PRO A 93 -11.06 -6.16 9.54
C PRO A 93 -11.40 -6.41 11.01
N GLY A 94 -10.79 -7.29 11.73
CA GLY A 94 -11.14 -7.55 13.12
C GLY A 94 -9.99 -8.04 13.99
N ASN A 95 -9.44 -9.22 13.68
CA ASN A 95 -8.36 -9.80 14.45
C ASN A 95 -7.01 -9.15 14.11
N CYS A 96 -6.07 -9.18 15.06
CA CYS A 96 -4.70 -8.72 14.84
C CYS A 96 -3.80 -9.87 14.38
N LYS A 97 -2.94 -9.57 13.42
CA LYS A 97 -1.88 -10.46 12.97
C LYS A 97 -0.55 -9.74 12.98
N ASP A 98 0.42 -10.33 13.67
CA ASP A 98 1.81 -9.88 13.65
C ASP A 98 2.58 -10.63 12.56
N ILE A 99 3.36 -9.90 11.79
CA ILE A 99 4.11 -10.37 10.62
C ILE A 99 5.56 -9.95 10.76
N PHE A 100 6.48 -10.90 10.63
CA PHE A 100 7.90 -10.71 10.90
C PHE A 100 8.78 -10.76 9.65
N SER A 101 8.19 -10.91 8.47
CA SER A 101 8.92 -10.96 7.20
C SER A 101 8.03 -10.49 6.04
N ALA A 102 8.65 -10.02 4.97
CA ALA A 102 7.96 -9.75 3.71
C ALA A 102 7.24 -11.02 3.21
N GLY A 103 6.11 -10.84 2.55
CA GLY A 103 5.29 -11.93 2.03
C GLY A 103 3.90 -11.50 1.61
N ASN A 104 3.18 -12.42 1.00
CA ASN A 104 1.79 -12.23 0.57
C ASN A 104 0.85 -12.97 1.53
N PHE A 105 -0.11 -12.25 2.10
CA PHE A 105 -1.06 -12.74 3.09
C PHE A 105 -2.48 -12.54 2.54
N VAL A 106 -3.04 -13.60 2.01
CA VAL A 106 -4.42 -13.63 1.52
C VAL A 106 -5.36 -13.74 2.71
N ASP A 107 -6.41 -12.91 2.73
CA ASP A 107 -7.33 -12.78 3.85
C ASP A 107 -6.56 -12.72 5.18
N VAL A 108 -5.76 -11.67 5.32
CA VAL A 108 -4.80 -11.50 6.42
C VAL A 108 -5.43 -11.74 7.79
N ASN A 109 -6.70 -11.41 7.91
CA ASN A 109 -7.55 -11.74 9.03
C ASN A 109 -8.83 -12.37 8.46
N THR A 110 -9.30 -13.45 9.06
CA THR A 110 -10.52 -14.15 8.62
C THR A 110 -11.66 -13.14 8.53
N PRO A 111 -12.36 -13.03 7.39
CA PRO A 111 -13.43 -12.05 7.21
C PRO A 111 -14.67 -12.34 8.09
N GLY A 112 -14.62 -13.38 8.88
CA GLY A 112 -15.73 -13.84 9.69
C GLY A 112 -16.23 -12.79 10.67
N LEU A 113 -17.49 -12.42 10.53
CA LEU A 113 -18.29 -11.56 11.41
C LEU A 113 -18.00 -10.05 11.34
N PHE A 114 -17.19 -9.55 10.40
CA PHE A 114 -16.97 -8.12 10.33
C PHE A 114 -17.69 -7.48 9.14
N LEU A 115 -18.79 -6.81 9.48
CA LEU A 115 -19.51 -5.95 8.58
C LEU A 115 -19.18 -4.49 8.91
N ILE A 116 -18.97 -3.67 7.90
CA ILE A 116 -18.95 -2.21 8.05
C ILE A 116 -20.36 -1.72 7.76
N GLU A 117 -20.97 -1.08 8.76
CA GLU A 117 -22.33 -0.57 8.65
C GLU A 117 -22.44 0.51 7.57
N GLU A 118 -23.67 0.81 7.18
CA GLU A 118 -23.99 1.82 6.18
C GLU A 118 -23.30 3.17 6.48
N GLY A 119 -22.47 3.64 5.53
CA GLY A 119 -21.80 4.94 5.62
C GLY A 119 -20.69 5.06 6.66
N GLU A 120 -20.45 4.02 7.47
CA GLU A 120 -19.41 4.03 8.49
C GLU A 120 -18.02 3.86 7.90
N GLN A 121 -17.03 4.26 8.71
CA GLN A 121 -15.63 4.01 8.44
C GLN A 121 -14.96 3.37 9.65
N HIS A 122 -14.07 2.41 9.35
CA HIS A 122 -13.25 1.73 10.35
C HIS A 122 -11.77 2.00 10.09
N THR A 123 -11.01 2.17 11.17
CA THR A 123 -9.55 2.32 11.04
C THR A 123 -8.92 1.07 10.43
N LEU A 124 -7.98 1.24 9.51
CA LEU A 124 -7.24 0.13 8.93
C LEU A 124 -6.29 -0.53 9.94
N MET A 125 -6.02 0.07 11.08
CA MET A 125 -5.15 -0.44 12.17
C MET A 125 -3.96 -1.24 11.65
N SER A 126 -3.13 -0.60 10.84
CA SER A 126 -1.94 -1.19 10.26
C SER A 126 -0.72 -0.35 10.60
N GLU A 127 0.31 -0.99 11.15
CA GLU A 127 1.48 -0.32 11.68
C GLU A 127 2.75 -1.14 11.46
N TRP A 128 3.82 -0.46 11.13
CA TRP A 128 5.15 -1.02 11.15
C TRP A 128 5.87 -0.61 12.44
N LYS A 129 6.45 -1.59 13.14
CA LYS A 129 7.26 -1.42 14.36
C LYS A 129 8.73 -1.67 14.03
N PRO A 130 9.46 -0.63 13.60
CA PRO A 130 10.87 -0.78 13.24
C PRO A 130 11.74 -1.10 14.47
N ALA A 131 12.72 -1.98 14.30
CA ALA A 131 13.76 -2.23 15.30
C ALA A 131 14.95 -1.26 15.13
N ALA A 132 15.10 -0.66 13.94
CA ALA A 132 16.13 0.31 13.57
C ALA A 132 15.61 1.20 12.43
N TYR A 133 16.35 2.26 12.09
CA TYR A 133 16.06 3.06 10.91
C TYR A 133 15.99 2.19 9.65
N GLY A 134 15.04 2.49 8.76
CA GLY A 134 14.79 1.69 7.58
C GLY A 134 13.45 1.99 6.94
N LYS A 135 12.94 1.04 6.18
CA LYS A 135 11.67 1.15 5.47
C LYS A 135 10.91 -0.17 5.48
N CYS A 136 9.59 -0.06 5.36
CA CYS A 136 8.70 -1.17 5.06
C CYS A 136 7.72 -0.71 3.98
N GLN A 137 7.42 -1.57 3.01
CA GLN A 137 6.41 -1.30 2.01
C GLN A 137 5.33 -2.38 2.07
N ALA A 138 4.09 -1.94 2.18
CA ALA A 138 2.93 -2.81 2.24
C ALA A 138 1.87 -2.38 1.21
N VAL A 139 1.32 -3.36 0.49
CA VAL A 139 0.22 -3.18 -0.44
C VAL A 139 -1.01 -3.78 0.19
N PHE A 140 -2.05 -2.98 0.33
CA PHE A 140 -3.36 -3.36 0.87
C PHE A 140 -4.35 -3.46 -0.29
N GLN A 141 -5.03 -4.60 -0.42
CA GLN A 141 -6.08 -4.85 -1.41
C GLN A 141 -7.36 -5.22 -0.67
N LEU A 142 -8.37 -4.36 -0.74
CA LEU A 142 -9.67 -4.69 -0.17
C LEU A 142 -10.35 -5.80 -0.96
N LYS A 143 -11.17 -6.58 -0.28
CA LYS A 143 -12.03 -7.61 -0.86
C LYS A 143 -13.46 -7.35 -0.43
N VAL A 144 -14.37 -7.47 -1.37
CA VAL A 144 -15.81 -7.36 -1.14
C VAL A 144 -16.39 -8.77 -1.09
N TYR A 145 -17.18 -9.04 -0.07
CA TYR A 145 -17.90 -10.30 0.09
C TYR A 145 -19.40 -10.05 0.00
N ASN A 146 -20.14 -11.09 -0.37
CA ASN A 146 -21.60 -11.06 -0.26
C ASN A 146 -22.00 -11.04 1.20
N VAL A 147 -23.09 -10.35 1.51
CA VAL A 147 -23.76 -10.44 2.81
C VAL A 147 -24.89 -11.44 2.67
N VAL A 148 -24.93 -12.46 3.52
CA VAL A 148 -25.97 -13.47 3.59
C VAL A 148 -26.71 -13.33 4.92
N GLU A 149 -27.96 -13.81 4.99
CA GLU A 149 -28.70 -13.89 6.23
C GLU A 149 -28.62 -15.29 6.79
N GLN A 150 -28.19 -15.43 8.03
CA GLN A 150 -28.34 -16.66 8.81
C GLN A 150 -29.59 -16.58 9.69
N ASP A 151 -30.39 -17.63 9.69
CA ASP A 151 -31.53 -17.77 10.60
C ASP A 151 -31.07 -18.55 11.84
N ILE A 152 -31.00 -17.85 12.97
CA ILE A 152 -30.67 -18.46 14.26
C ILE A 152 -31.92 -18.35 15.13
N GLU A 153 -32.63 -19.45 15.34
CA GLU A 153 -33.85 -19.53 16.18
C GLU A 153 -34.94 -18.52 15.76
N GLY A 154 -35.10 -18.26 14.44
CA GLY A 154 -36.07 -17.31 13.91
C GLY A 154 -35.60 -15.86 13.87
N ILE A 155 -34.36 -15.58 14.27
CA ILE A 155 -33.71 -14.26 14.17
C ILE A 155 -32.76 -14.29 12.97
N LYS A 156 -33.00 -13.39 12.02
CA LYS A 156 -32.11 -13.21 10.87
C LYS A 156 -30.93 -12.34 11.24
N ILE A 157 -29.73 -12.87 11.16
CA ILE A 157 -28.48 -12.19 11.47
C ILE A 157 -27.66 -12.10 10.18
N PRO A 158 -27.15 -10.91 9.79
CA PRO A 158 -26.26 -10.78 8.65
C PRO A 158 -24.93 -11.48 8.93
N ASP A 159 -24.41 -12.17 7.91
CA ASP A 159 -23.13 -12.90 7.96
C ASP A 159 -22.38 -12.74 6.64
N VAL A 160 -21.09 -13.09 6.66
CA VAL A 160 -20.20 -13.02 5.50
C VAL A 160 -20.41 -14.23 4.60
N GLY A 161 -20.77 -13.98 3.35
CA GLY A 161 -20.93 -15.00 2.30
C GLY A 161 -19.67 -15.15 1.43
N ASP A 162 -19.88 -15.60 0.20
CA ASP A 162 -18.79 -15.83 -0.76
C ASP A 162 -18.10 -14.54 -1.21
N PHE A 163 -16.84 -14.70 -1.61
CA PHE A 163 -16.07 -13.62 -2.27
C PHE A 163 -16.82 -13.12 -3.52
N LYS A 164 -16.96 -11.79 -3.62
CA LYS A 164 -17.66 -11.12 -4.73
C LYS A 164 -16.68 -10.47 -5.70
N ALA A 165 -15.79 -9.61 -5.20
CA ALA A 165 -14.90 -8.82 -6.03
C ALA A 165 -13.69 -8.27 -5.25
N TYR A 166 -12.65 -7.86 -5.97
CA TYR A 166 -11.59 -7.04 -5.40
C TYR A 166 -12.03 -5.56 -5.34
N GLY A 167 -11.85 -4.94 -4.19
CA GLY A 167 -12.05 -3.51 -3.97
C GLY A 167 -10.84 -2.67 -4.37
N PRO A 168 -10.74 -1.43 -3.88
CA PRO A 168 -9.57 -0.57 -4.11
C PRO A 168 -8.30 -1.11 -3.45
N LYS A 169 -7.17 -0.67 -4.02
CA LYS A 169 -5.81 -1.02 -3.59
C LYS A 169 -5.02 0.24 -3.26
N VAL A 170 -4.13 0.16 -2.25
CA VAL A 170 -3.21 1.23 -1.89
C VAL A 170 -1.84 0.65 -1.50
N THR A 171 -0.78 1.35 -1.84
CA THR A 171 0.59 1.04 -1.42
C THR A 171 1.03 2.05 -0.36
N ILE A 172 1.53 1.58 0.78
CA ILE A 172 2.07 2.42 1.85
C ILE A 172 3.56 2.16 2.01
N ASN A 173 4.34 3.24 1.94
CA ASN A 173 5.76 3.25 2.23
C ASN A 173 5.96 3.80 3.64
N PHE A 174 6.25 2.94 4.60
CA PHE A 174 6.61 3.31 5.97
C PHE A 174 8.10 3.62 6.01
N MET A 175 8.46 4.79 6.54
CA MET A 175 9.85 5.27 6.58
C MET A 175 10.22 5.69 8.00
N TYR A 176 11.13 4.96 8.65
CA TYR A 176 11.75 5.36 9.89
C TYR A 176 13.11 5.96 9.58
N LEU A 177 13.18 7.29 9.57
CA LEU A 177 14.37 8.02 9.12
C LEU A 177 15.21 8.47 10.31
N ASP A 178 16.53 8.45 10.14
CA ASP A 178 17.45 9.06 11.09
C ASP A 178 17.22 10.59 11.14
N PRO A 179 16.82 11.17 12.29
CA PRO A 179 16.59 12.59 12.43
C PRO A 179 17.84 13.44 12.21
N THR A 180 19.03 12.85 12.31
CA THR A 180 20.30 13.55 12.05
C THR A 180 20.54 13.81 10.56
N GLY A 181 19.70 13.26 9.67
CA GLY A 181 19.82 13.40 8.22
C GLY A 181 21.07 12.74 7.62
N VAL A 182 21.83 12.00 8.43
CA VAL A 182 22.91 11.15 7.95
C VAL A 182 22.30 9.83 7.51
N ASN A 183 21.53 9.85 6.42
CA ASN A 183 21.25 8.61 5.68
C ASN A 183 22.62 7.96 5.39
N GLY A 184 22.80 6.74 5.88
CA GLY A 184 24.05 6.00 5.88
C GLY A 184 24.88 6.28 4.64
N VAL A 185 26.18 6.41 4.83
CA VAL A 185 27.17 6.69 3.78
C VAL A 185 26.80 5.85 2.55
N VAL A 186 25.97 6.42 1.67
CA VAL A 186 25.86 5.87 0.32
C VAL A 186 27.26 6.08 -0.24
N ASP A 187 27.91 4.98 -0.50
CA ASP A 187 29.25 4.95 -1.06
C ASP A 187 29.33 5.90 -2.26
N ASN A 188 29.82 7.13 -1.99
CA ASN A 188 30.04 8.12 -3.01
C ASN A 188 31.37 7.88 -3.74
N ALA A 189 32.05 6.75 -3.46
CA ALA A 189 33.38 6.45 -3.99
C ALA A 189 33.42 6.51 -5.53
N ASN A 190 32.29 6.27 -6.19
CA ASN A 190 32.17 6.31 -7.65
C ASN A 190 31.32 7.46 -8.19
N ALA A 191 30.74 8.30 -7.32
CA ALA A 191 29.88 9.42 -7.76
C ALA A 191 30.74 10.63 -8.19
N LYS A 192 30.56 11.08 -9.45
CA LYS A 192 31.25 12.24 -10.01
C LYS A 192 30.43 13.51 -9.79
N VAL A 193 31.11 14.65 -9.57
CA VAL A 193 30.46 15.96 -9.52
C VAL A 193 30.01 16.34 -10.93
N VAL A 194 28.70 16.53 -11.12
CA VAL A 194 28.10 16.93 -12.40
C VAL A 194 27.78 18.43 -12.46
N ASN A 195 27.48 19.05 -11.32
CA ASN A 195 27.30 20.49 -11.21
C ASN A 195 27.93 21.00 -9.91
N ARG A 196 28.42 22.24 -9.95
CA ARG A 196 28.95 22.92 -8.77
C ARG A 196 28.47 24.37 -8.74
N TYR A 197 28.13 24.84 -7.54
CA TYR A 197 27.68 26.21 -7.29
C TYR A 197 28.45 26.80 -6.11
N ASN A 198 28.71 28.09 -6.13
CA ASN A 198 29.28 28.82 -4.99
C ASN A 198 28.18 29.18 -3.97
N ALA A 199 28.57 29.85 -2.87
CA ALA A 199 27.65 30.31 -1.83
C ALA A 199 26.56 31.27 -2.33
N ALA A 200 26.82 31.99 -3.43
CA ALA A 200 25.85 32.91 -4.06
C ALA A 200 24.91 32.19 -5.06
N GLY A 201 25.00 30.87 -5.20
CA GLY A 201 24.18 30.10 -6.13
C GLY A 201 24.65 30.15 -7.59
N MET A 202 25.77 30.78 -7.88
CA MET A 202 26.31 30.83 -9.24
C MET A 202 27.01 29.52 -9.57
N ARG A 203 26.77 29.02 -10.78
CA ARG A 203 27.44 27.81 -11.29
C ARG A 203 28.92 28.10 -11.54
N ILE A 204 29.79 27.19 -11.08
CA ILE A 204 31.24 27.29 -11.21
C ILE A 204 31.81 25.99 -11.78
N ASN A 205 32.87 26.10 -12.59
CA ASN A 205 33.49 24.94 -13.27
C ASN A 205 34.52 24.23 -12.39
N SER A 206 35.07 24.91 -11.39
CA SER A 206 36.05 24.37 -10.46
C SER A 206 35.70 24.78 -9.02
N ALA A 207 36.22 24.03 -8.05
CA ALA A 207 36.03 24.39 -6.64
C ALA A 207 36.72 25.74 -6.32
N VAL A 208 36.00 26.61 -5.61
CA VAL A 208 36.52 27.91 -5.15
C VAL A 208 36.62 27.95 -3.63
N ARG A 209 37.44 28.82 -3.09
CA ARG A 209 37.57 29.01 -1.64
C ARG A 209 36.21 29.38 -1.02
N GLY A 210 35.88 28.73 0.10
CA GLY A 210 34.61 28.91 0.78
C GLY A 210 33.64 27.76 0.51
N LEU A 211 32.31 28.02 0.65
CA LEU A 211 31.26 27.01 0.48
C LEU A 211 31.02 26.71 -1.01
N ASN A 212 31.17 25.45 -1.35
CA ASN A 212 30.78 24.91 -2.65
C ASN A 212 29.60 23.92 -2.43
N ILE A 213 28.60 24.04 -3.29
CA ILE A 213 27.43 23.11 -3.33
C ILE A 213 27.60 22.26 -4.59
N GLU A 214 27.77 20.96 -4.42
CA GLU A 214 28.09 20.02 -5.51
C GLU A 214 26.93 19.02 -5.70
N THR A 215 26.42 18.92 -6.92
CA THR A 215 25.48 17.86 -7.32
C THR A 215 26.27 16.72 -7.93
N LEU A 216 26.04 15.51 -7.41
CA LEU A 216 26.73 14.29 -7.84
C LEU A 216 25.93 13.55 -8.93
N SER A 217 26.61 12.68 -9.66
CA SER A 217 26.01 11.85 -10.74
C SER A 217 24.91 10.89 -10.24
N ASN A 218 24.86 10.61 -8.94
CA ASN A 218 23.81 9.83 -8.28
C ASN A 218 22.61 10.68 -7.80
N GLY A 219 22.52 11.97 -8.23
CA GLY A 219 21.45 12.92 -7.88
C GLY A 219 21.60 13.58 -6.51
N LYS A 220 22.60 13.20 -5.70
CA LYS A 220 22.82 13.82 -4.38
C LYS A 220 23.47 15.18 -4.49
N THR A 221 23.15 16.03 -3.51
CA THR A 221 23.80 17.34 -3.34
C THR A 221 24.61 17.34 -2.05
N ILE A 222 25.88 17.67 -2.13
CA ILE A 222 26.79 17.79 -0.99
C ILE A 222 27.28 19.23 -0.84
N LYS A 223 27.59 19.63 0.40
CA LYS A 223 28.19 20.90 0.73
C LYS A 223 29.64 20.67 1.15
N ARG A 224 30.57 21.34 0.50
CA ARG A 224 32.01 21.24 0.76
C ARG A 224 32.59 22.61 1.06
N ILE A 225 33.39 22.73 2.11
CA ILE A 225 34.16 23.94 2.39
C ILE A 225 35.58 23.74 1.88
N VAL A 226 36.01 24.59 0.99
CA VAL A 226 37.38 24.61 0.45
C VAL A 226 38.15 25.73 1.18
N LYS A 227 39.25 25.35 1.81
CA LYS A 227 40.14 26.29 2.57
C LYS A 227 41.09 27.03 1.67
#